data_201a21b5ea2b41220b0f7b2be5f7511a
#
_entry.id   201a21b5ea2b41220b0f7b2be5f7511a
#
_cell.length_a   1.000
_cell.length_b   1.000
_cell.length_c   1.000
_cell.angle_alpha   90.00
_cell.angle_beta   90.00
_cell.angle_gamma   90.00
#
_symmetry.space_group_name_H-M   'P 1'
#
loop_
_entity.id
_entity.type
_entity.pdbx_description
1 polymer ?
#
loop_
_entity_poly.entity_id
_entity_poly.type
_entity_poly.pdbx_seq_one_letter_code
_entity_poly.pdbx_strand_id
1 'polypeptide(L)'
;MVRRDGAAIRKERIQEIARFIQRSLCNHGEISLSKTIASLEYEFGLTKEKIMEYLSILEALGQFVLDKEHDKIRKVSEEGKA
;
A
#
# COMPACT_ATOMS: atom_id res chain seq x y z
N MET A 1 29.35 -10.39 11.47
CA MET A 1 28.63 -9.64 10.46
C MET A 1 27.14 -9.81 10.58
N VAL A 2 26.46 -8.71 10.55
CA VAL A 2 25.02 -8.74 10.67
C VAL A 2 24.39 -8.98 9.31
N ARG A 3 23.49 -9.91 9.26
CA ARG A 3 22.81 -10.22 8.04
C ARG A 3 21.32 -9.90 8.19
N ARG A 4 20.79 -9.14 7.27
CA ARG A 4 19.38 -8.84 7.28
C ARG A 4 18.61 -10.06 6.89
N ASP A 5 17.57 -10.37 7.64
CA ASP A 5 16.72 -11.47 7.25
C ASP A 5 15.61 -10.95 6.34
N GLY A 6 14.93 -11.87 5.66
CA GLY A 6 13.91 -11.48 4.71
C GLY A 6 12.75 -10.78 5.34
N ALA A 7 12.46 -11.10 6.60
CA ALA A 7 11.32 -10.48 7.27
C ALA A 7 11.56 -9.00 7.51
N ALA A 8 12.79 -8.62 7.89
CA ALA A 8 13.10 -7.23 8.13
C ALA A 8 13.03 -6.41 6.85
N ILE A 9 13.54 -6.97 5.75
CA ILE A 9 13.53 -6.27 4.48
C ILE A 9 12.10 -6.09 4.00
N ARG A 10 11.27 -7.12 4.16
CA ARG A 10 9.88 -7.05 3.76
C ARG A 10 9.13 -5.99 4.55
N LYS A 11 9.40 -5.92 5.84
CA LYS A 11 8.73 -4.94 6.68
C LYS A 11 9.06 -3.52 6.26
N GLU A 12 10.34 -3.26 5.95
CA GLU A 12 10.74 -1.95 5.49
C GLU A 12 10.06 -1.59 4.18
N ARG A 13 9.97 -2.55 3.27
CA ARG A 13 9.36 -2.31 1.99
C ARG A 13 7.87 -2.00 2.14
N ILE A 14 7.21 -2.74 3.01
CA ILE A 14 5.79 -2.51 3.25
C ILE A 14 5.58 -1.12 3.83
N GLN A 15 6.45 -0.69 4.75
CA GLN A 15 6.32 0.63 5.33
C GLN A 15 6.54 1.74 4.31
N GLU A 16 7.48 1.54 3.40
CA GLU A 16 7.72 2.52 2.35
C GLU A 16 6.51 2.66 1.45
N ILE A 17 5.92 1.52 1.09
CA ILE A 17 4.74 1.53 0.26
C ILE A 17 3.58 2.21 0.97
N ALA A 18 3.44 1.93 2.27
CA ALA A 18 2.39 2.56 3.06
C ALA A 18 2.52 4.08 3.05
N ARG A 19 3.74 4.57 3.23
CA ARG A 19 3.95 6.02 3.24
C ARG A 19 3.64 6.64 1.88
N PHE A 20 4.04 5.95 0.82
CA PHE A 20 3.77 6.41 -0.53
C PHE A 20 2.26 6.57 -0.75
N ILE A 21 1.50 5.56 -0.36
CA ILE A 21 0.06 5.56 -0.56
C ILE A 21 -0.62 6.56 0.35
N GLN A 22 -0.19 6.62 1.61
CA GLN A 22 -0.81 7.56 2.56
C GLN A 22 -0.62 9.01 2.11
N ARG A 23 0.55 9.32 1.56
CA ARG A 23 0.79 10.66 1.06
C ARG A 23 -0.16 10.98 -0.09
N SER A 24 -0.33 10.04 -1.00
CA SER A 24 -1.24 10.24 -2.12
C SER A 24 -2.68 10.41 -1.65
N LEU A 25 -3.09 9.57 -0.70
CA LEU A 25 -4.43 9.64 -0.17
C LEU A 25 -4.68 10.95 0.57
N CYS A 26 -3.67 11.42 1.27
CA CYS A 26 -3.78 12.69 1.99
C CYS A 26 -4.07 13.83 1.03
N ASN A 27 -3.48 13.77 -0.17
CA ASN A 27 -3.66 14.83 -1.14
C ASN A 27 -4.96 14.71 -1.91
N HIS A 28 -5.43 13.49 -2.16
CA HIS A 28 -6.54 13.29 -3.10
C HIS A 28 -7.77 12.61 -2.51
N GLY A 29 -7.65 12.02 -1.32
CA GLY A 29 -8.77 11.32 -0.69
C GLY A 29 -8.96 9.91 -1.21
N GLU A 30 -8.79 9.71 -2.48
CA GLU A 30 -8.80 8.37 -3.09
C GLU A 30 -7.91 8.40 -4.32
N ILE A 31 -7.38 7.25 -4.66
CA ILE A 31 -6.46 7.14 -5.80
C ILE A 31 -6.79 5.87 -6.58
N SER A 32 -6.33 5.83 -7.82
CA SER A 32 -6.57 4.67 -8.69
C SER A 32 -5.70 3.51 -8.24
N LEU A 33 -6.31 2.35 -8.07
CA LEU A 33 -5.57 1.14 -7.69
C LEU A 33 -4.61 0.73 -8.80
N SER A 34 -5.08 0.71 -10.04
CA SER A 34 -4.24 0.31 -11.16
C SER A 34 -3.04 1.23 -11.33
N LYS A 35 -3.28 2.52 -11.26
CA LYS A 35 -2.19 3.48 -11.43
C LYS A 35 -1.21 3.40 -10.28
N THR A 36 -1.71 3.18 -9.09
CA THR A 36 -0.85 3.05 -7.92
C THR A 36 0.04 1.83 -8.06
N ILE A 37 -0.53 0.70 -8.51
CA ILE A 37 0.26 -0.50 -8.71
C ILE A 37 1.36 -0.24 -9.74
N ALA A 38 1.02 0.42 -10.84
CA ALA A 38 2.01 0.72 -11.86
C ALA A 38 3.12 1.60 -11.31
N SER A 39 2.76 2.60 -10.52
CA SER A 39 3.75 3.48 -9.93
C SER A 39 4.67 2.72 -8.98
N LEU A 40 4.10 1.83 -8.19
CA LEU A 40 4.90 1.05 -7.25
C LEU A 40 5.82 0.08 -7.97
N GLU A 41 5.35 -0.50 -9.06
CA GLU A 41 6.21 -1.34 -9.88
C GLU A 41 7.42 -0.56 -10.36
N TYR A 42 7.19 0.64 -10.83
CA TYR A 42 8.25 1.49 -11.33
C TYR A 42 9.19 1.95 -10.23
N GLU A 43 8.63 2.45 -9.14
CA GLU A 43 9.42 3.04 -8.06
C GLU A 43 10.21 2.01 -7.27
N PHE A 44 9.63 0.86 -7.03
CA PHE A 44 10.25 -0.14 -6.17
C PHE A 44 10.75 -1.36 -6.91
N GLY A 45 10.46 -1.46 -8.20
CA GLY A 45 10.92 -2.60 -8.97
C GLY A 45 10.28 -3.91 -8.56
N LEU A 46 9.06 -3.85 -8.05
CA LEU A 46 8.35 -5.04 -7.59
C LEU A 46 7.37 -5.51 -8.65
N THR A 47 7.03 -6.79 -8.60
CA THR A 47 6.01 -7.33 -9.49
C THR A 47 4.63 -6.95 -8.98
N LYS A 48 3.65 -7.00 -9.87
CA LYS A 48 2.28 -6.70 -9.49
C LYS A 48 1.80 -7.63 -8.38
N GLU A 49 2.14 -8.90 -8.47
CA GLU A 49 1.72 -9.86 -7.48
C GLU A 49 2.27 -9.53 -6.10
N LYS A 50 3.54 -9.14 -6.07
CA LYS A 50 4.16 -8.80 -4.80
C LYS A 50 3.53 -7.54 -4.22
N ILE A 51 3.24 -6.56 -5.08
CA ILE A 51 2.61 -5.33 -4.65
C ILE A 51 1.22 -5.62 -4.08
N MET A 52 0.44 -6.45 -4.76
CA MET A 52 -0.89 -6.80 -4.26
C MET A 52 -0.81 -7.50 -2.92
N GLU A 53 0.20 -8.33 -2.74
CA GLU A 53 0.39 -8.99 -1.46
C GLU A 53 0.63 -7.97 -0.35
N TYR A 54 1.50 -7.00 -0.61
CA TYR A 54 1.78 -5.96 0.37
C TYR A 54 0.57 -5.08 0.65
N LEU A 55 -0.18 -4.75 -0.40
CA LEU A 55 -1.37 -3.94 -0.23
C LEU A 55 -2.42 -4.66 0.61
N SER A 56 -2.55 -5.97 0.41
CA SER A 56 -3.49 -6.75 1.22
C SER A 56 -3.09 -6.74 2.69
N ILE A 57 -1.80 -6.84 2.97
CA ILE A 57 -1.33 -6.79 4.35
C ILE A 57 -1.66 -5.43 4.96
N LEU A 58 -1.43 -4.36 4.22
CA LEU A 58 -1.68 -3.03 4.74
C LEU A 58 -3.15 -2.77 4.94
N GLU A 59 -3.99 -3.33 4.07
CA GLU A 59 -5.44 -3.21 4.25
C GLU A 59 -5.87 -3.93 5.53
N ALA A 60 -5.31 -5.11 5.76
CA ALA A 60 -5.63 -5.87 6.95
C ALA A 60 -5.20 -5.12 8.21
N LEU A 61 -4.15 -4.31 8.09
CA LEU A 61 -3.67 -3.51 9.21
C LEU A 61 -4.45 -2.22 9.39
N GLY A 62 -5.42 -1.95 8.51
CA GLY A 62 -6.25 -0.78 8.65
C GLY A 62 -5.65 0.50 8.10
N GLN A 63 -4.65 0.38 7.23
CA GLN A 63 -4.00 1.56 6.67
C GLN A 63 -4.86 2.25 5.62
N PHE A 64 -5.60 1.49 4.85
CA PHE A 64 -6.47 2.02 3.81
C PHE A 64 -7.44 0.94 3.38
N VAL A 65 -8.35 1.29 2.48
CA VAL A 65 -9.35 0.36 1.96
C VAL A 65 -9.09 0.14 0.47
N LEU A 66 -9.06 -1.11 0.06
CA LEU A 66 -8.91 -1.46 -1.35
C LEU A 66 -10.29 -1.72 -1.92
N ASP A 67 -10.67 -0.94 -2.91
CA ASP A 67 -11.93 -1.13 -3.61
C ASP A 67 -11.62 -1.65 -5.00
N LYS A 68 -11.49 -2.96 -5.11
CA LYS A 68 -11.10 -3.58 -6.37
C LYS A 68 -12.18 -3.44 -7.42
N GLU A 69 -13.41 -3.38 -6.99
CA GLU A 69 -14.54 -3.24 -7.89
C GLU A 69 -14.48 -1.92 -8.66
N HIS A 70 -14.08 -0.86 -7.98
CA HIS A 70 -14.04 0.47 -8.57
C HIS A 70 -12.63 0.92 -8.89
N ASP A 71 -11.67 0.04 -8.73
CA ASP A 71 -10.26 0.33 -9.01
C ASP A 71 -9.78 1.53 -8.21
N LYS A 72 -10.06 1.52 -6.91
CA LYS A 72 -9.71 2.64 -6.04
C LYS A 72 -9.03 2.17 -4.77
N ILE A 73 -8.21 3.04 -4.21
CA ILE A 73 -7.72 2.92 -2.85
C ILE A 73 -8.23 4.14 -2.11
N ARG A 74 -8.85 3.91 -0.96
CA ARG A 74 -9.50 4.98 -0.20
C ARG A 74 -8.97 5.05 1.20
N LYS A 75 -9.07 6.26 1.77
CA LYS A 75 -8.71 6.43 3.17
C LYS A 75 -9.69 5.68 4.05
N VAL A 76 -9.18 5.21 5.18
CA VAL A 76 -10.03 4.62 6.18
C VAL A 76 -10.88 5.73 6.78
N SER A 77 -12.19 5.51 6.86
CA SER A 77 -13.09 6.50 7.40
C SER A 77 -13.04 6.48 8.91
N GLU A 78 -12.79 7.64 9.49
CA GLU A 78 -12.76 7.74 10.93
C GLU A 78 -14.15 7.64 11.53
N GLU A 79 -15.12 8.03 10.75
CA GLU A 79 -16.49 8.00 11.22
C GLU A 79 -16.97 6.60 11.46
N GLY A 80 -16.45 5.67 10.69
CA GLY A 80 -16.84 4.29 10.85
C GLY A 80 -16.42 3.70 12.17
N LYS A 81 -15.58 4.41 12.89
CA LYS A 81 -15.10 3.91 14.15
C LYS A 81 -16.00 4.22 15.31
N ALA A 82 -16.88 5.11 15.12
CA ALA A 82 -17.73 5.62 16.21
C ALA A 82 -18.13 4.60 17.23
#